data_e6d696619b7a7d7da97c95614dded0d4
#
_entry.id   e6d696619b7a7d7da97c95614dded0d4
#
_cell.length_a   1.000
_cell.length_b   1.000
_cell.length_c   1.000
_cell.angle_alpha   90.00
_cell.angle_beta   90.00
_cell.angle_gamma   90.00
#
_symmetry.space_group_name_H-M   'P 1'
#
loop_
_entity.id
_entity.type
_entity.pdbx_description
1 polymer ?
#
loop_
_entity_poly.entity_id
_entity_poly.type
_entity_poly.pdbx_seq_one_letter_code
_entity_poly.pdbx_strand_id
1 'polypeptide(L)'
;MVNILEKLVNNSKKAIQDGIYDINESLPNSGTDLENIITESVHATLITEVKFSSPALGNIRKITDPVEIALNMINGGASALSVLTQPYMFDGSPEFFMKVRKMVKVPMLMKDITVDRIQIDAAKKIGADYFLLIQSIFDNGLVNDIDDMIDYGHNLGLKVLIEAHTKQEFENSCNTSADIIGINNRNLYTM
;
A
#
# COMPACT_ATOMS: atom_id res chain seq x y z
N MET A 1 -4.28 26.49 6.08
CA MET A 1 -4.96 25.24 5.66
C MET A 1 -4.01 24.10 5.95
N VAL A 2 -4.46 23.07 6.65
CA VAL A 2 -3.61 21.89 6.89
C VAL A 2 -3.38 21.19 5.55
N ASN A 3 -2.11 20.96 5.20
CA ASN A 3 -1.73 20.24 3.99
C ASN A 3 -2.31 18.81 4.04
N ILE A 4 -2.87 18.31 2.94
CA ILE A 4 -3.46 16.96 2.89
C ILE A 4 -2.44 15.88 3.26
N LEU A 5 -1.18 16.03 2.86
CA LEU A 5 -0.09 15.11 3.24
C LEU A 5 0.11 15.06 4.75
N GLU A 6 0.15 16.22 5.42
CA GLU A 6 0.26 16.29 6.88
C GLU A 6 -0.92 15.58 7.55
N LYS A 7 -2.15 15.77 7.01
CA LYS A 7 -3.34 15.08 7.53
C LYS A 7 -3.23 13.57 7.38
N LEU A 8 -2.76 13.09 6.23
CA LEU A 8 -2.55 11.66 5.98
C LEU A 8 -1.54 11.07 6.96
N VAL A 9 -0.37 11.73 7.12
CA VAL A 9 0.68 11.32 8.06
C VAL A 9 0.16 11.31 9.51
N ASN A 10 -0.57 12.35 9.93
CA ASN A 10 -1.13 12.43 11.27
C ASN A 10 -2.17 11.33 11.53
N ASN A 11 -2.98 10.99 10.52
CA ASN A 11 -3.93 9.88 10.62
C ASN A 11 -3.22 8.54 10.79
N SER A 12 -2.10 8.32 10.09
CA SER A 12 -1.31 7.09 10.25
C SER A 12 -0.65 7.01 11.61
N LYS A 13 -0.06 8.12 12.10
CA LYS A 13 0.46 8.18 13.47
C LYS A 13 -0.62 7.90 14.51
N LYS A 14 -1.84 8.43 14.30
CA LYS A 14 -2.98 8.13 15.16
C LYS A 14 -3.38 6.65 15.08
N ALA A 15 -3.43 6.05 13.90
CA ALA A 15 -3.76 4.64 13.74
C ALA A 15 -2.75 3.72 14.45
N ILE A 16 -1.46 4.08 14.45
CA ILE A 16 -0.43 3.38 15.23
C ILE A 16 -0.72 3.51 16.73
N GLN A 17 -1.01 4.73 17.22
CA GLN A 17 -1.34 4.96 18.64
C GLN A 17 -2.61 4.22 19.09
N ASP A 18 -3.59 4.08 18.20
CA ASP A 18 -4.84 3.35 18.45
C ASP A 18 -4.67 1.82 18.35
N GLY A 19 -3.46 1.31 18.10
CA GLY A 19 -3.16 -0.12 18.06
C GLY A 19 -3.68 -0.85 16.82
N ILE A 20 -4.01 -0.13 15.74
CA ILE A 20 -4.55 -0.73 14.50
C ILE A 20 -3.59 -1.75 13.87
N TYR A 21 -2.29 -1.56 14.09
CA TYR A 21 -1.23 -2.41 13.54
C TYR A 21 -0.71 -3.45 14.55
N ASP A 22 -1.39 -3.63 15.69
CA ASP A 22 -1.06 -4.66 16.71
C ASP A 22 -1.56 -6.03 16.24
N ILE A 23 -0.87 -6.61 15.27
CA ILE A 23 -1.25 -7.88 14.64
C ILE A 23 -0.67 -9.05 15.44
N ASN A 24 -1.57 -9.94 15.90
CA ASN A 24 -1.20 -11.13 16.68
C ASN A 24 -1.06 -12.40 15.83
N GLU A 25 -1.72 -12.44 14.66
CA GLU A 25 -1.66 -13.56 13.72
C GLU A 25 -0.57 -13.29 12.67
N SER A 26 0.12 -14.34 12.19
CA SER A 26 1.06 -14.22 11.08
C SER A 26 0.61 -15.10 9.92
N LEU A 27 0.48 -14.51 8.74
CA LEU A 27 0.13 -15.18 7.50
C LEU A 27 1.33 -15.22 6.55
N PRO A 28 1.48 -16.25 5.74
CA PRO A 28 2.48 -16.25 4.67
C PRO A 28 2.08 -15.27 3.56
N ASN A 29 3.06 -14.68 2.90
CA ASN A 29 2.86 -13.95 1.65
C ASN A 29 2.59 -14.92 0.48
N SER A 30 2.42 -14.40 -0.75
CA SER A 30 2.14 -15.24 -1.93
C SER A 30 3.30 -16.12 -2.34
N GLY A 31 4.53 -15.69 -2.07
CA GLY A 31 5.76 -16.25 -2.64
C GLY A 31 5.90 -16.00 -4.14
N THR A 32 5.07 -15.15 -4.72
CA THR A 32 5.05 -14.82 -6.15
C THR A 32 5.65 -13.45 -6.38
N ASP A 33 6.52 -13.34 -7.36
CA ASP A 33 7.20 -12.11 -7.74
C ASP A 33 6.39 -11.34 -8.77
N LEU A 34 5.93 -10.14 -8.39
CA LEU A 34 5.13 -9.28 -9.26
C LEU A 34 5.96 -8.67 -10.40
N GLU A 35 7.24 -8.39 -10.18
CA GLU A 35 8.11 -7.85 -11.23
C GLU A 35 8.31 -8.88 -12.36
N ASN A 36 8.43 -10.16 -12.01
CA ASN A 36 8.47 -11.22 -13.01
C ASN A 36 7.15 -11.29 -13.80
N ILE A 37 6.00 -11.18 -13.11
CA ILE A 37 4.70 -11.13 -13.79
C ILE A 37 4.63 -9.95 -14.76
N ILE A 38 5.10 -8.76 -14.33
CA ILE A 38 5.09 -7.54 -15.16
C ILE A 38 5.98 -7.70 -16.40
N THR A 39 7.18 -8.23 -16.21
CA THR A 39 8.20 -8.32 -17.29
C THR A 39 7.94 -9.45 -18.27
N GLU A 40 7.34 -10.55 -17.83
CA GLU A 40 7.05 -11.73 -18.67
C GLU A 40 5.69 -11.63 -19.38
N SER A 41 4.80 -10.75 -18.94
CA SER A 41 3.47 -10.62 -19.51
C SER A 41 3.49 -9.97 -20.88
N VAL A 42 2.82 -10.58 -21.86
CA VAL A 42 2.59 -9.99 -23.19
C VAL A 42 1.42 -8.99 -23.19
N HIS A 43 0.69 -8.90 -22.11
CA HIS A 43 -0.45 -8.00 -21.89
C HIS A 43 -0.17 -7.08 -20.71
N ALA A 44 -0.95 -5.99 -20.59
CA ALA A 44 -0.86 -5.11 -19.44
C ALA A 44 -1.19 -5.88 -18.15
N THR A 45 -0.26 -5.87 -17.19
CA THR A 45 -0.47 -6.44 -15.86
C THR A 45 -1.35 -5.50 -15.04
N LEU A 46 -2.41 -6.02 -14.47
CA LEU A 46 -3.37 -5.24 -13.70
C LEU A 46 -3.19 -5.48 -12.20
N ILE A 47 -2.93 -4.43 -11.45
CA ILE A 47 -3.05 -4.38 -9.99
C ILE A 47 -4.38 -3.71 -9.68
N THR A 48 -5.33 -4.43 -9.12
CA THR A 48 -6.66 -3.88 -8.78
C THR A 48 -6.76 -3.56 -7.30
N GLU A 49 -7.57 -2.55 -6.95
CA GLU A 49 -7.60 -2.01 -5.60
C GLU A 49 -8.94 -2.26 -4.89
N VAL A 50 -8.89 -2.94 -3.74
CA VAL A 50 -10.00 -3.07 -2.81
C VAL A 50 -10.05 -1.82 -1.92
N LYS A 51 -11.03 -0.94 -2.19
CA LYS A 51 -11.20 0.35 -1.51
C LYS A 51 -12.67 0.69 -1.30
N PHE A 52 -13.01 1.17 -0.10
CA PHE A 52 -14.37 1.56 0.28
C PHE A 52 -14.57 3.07 0.30
N SER A 53 -13.55 3.84 0.65
CA SER A 53 -13.59 5.30 0.74
C SER A 53 -12.29 5.93 0.24
N SER A 54 -12.35 7.22 -0.11
CA SER A 54 -11.16 8.02 -0.42
C SER A 54 -11.35 9.48 -0.03
N PRO A 55 -10.26 10.23 0.23
CA PRO A 55 -10.35 11.65 0.57
C PRO A 55 -11.08 12.50 -0.48
N ALA A 56 -10.93 12.16 -1.77
CA ALA A 56 -11.50 12.93 -2.88
C ALA A 56 -12.97 12.61 -3.17
N LEU A 57 -13.41 11.37 -2.97
CA LEU A 57 -14.73 10.91 -3.36
C LEU A 57 -15.65 10.60 -2.16
N GLY A 58 -15.10 10.62 -0.92
CA GLY A 58 -15.80 10.12 0.24
C GLY A 58 -16.10 8.61 0.10
N ASN A 59 -17.29 8.18 0.51
CA ASN A 59 -17.72 6.79 0.35
C ASN A 59 -17.88 6.43 -1.11
N ILE A 60 -17.08 5.46 -1.59
CA ILE A 60 -17.15 4.92 -2.96
C ILE A 60 -18.21 3.83 -3.03
N ARG A 61 -18.27 2.99 -1.99
CA ARG A 61 -19.25 1.91 -1.84
C ARG A 61 -19.44 1.59 -0.35
N LYS A 62 -20.55 0.94 -0.02
CA LYS A 62 -20.72 0.39 1.34
C LYS A 62 -19.61 -0.63 1.61
N ILE A 63 -19.16 -0.70 2.86
CA ILE A 63 -18.26 -1.77 3.31
C ILE A 63 -19.03 -3.08 3.17
N THR A 64 -18.50 -3.96 2.33
CA THR A 64 -19.02 -5.30 2.07
C THR A 64 -17.88 -6.29 2.30
N ASP A 65 -18.09 -7.56 1.97
CA ASP A 65 -17.03 -8.55 2.09
C ASP A 65 -15.86 -8.24 1.13
N PRO A 66 -14.66 -7.88 1.64
CA PRO A 66 -13.50 -7.60 0.80
C PRO A 66 -13.04 -8.82 -0.01
N VAL A 67 -13.34 -10.04 0.45
CA VAL A 67 -12.99 -11.29 -0.23
C VAL A 67 -13.78 -11.43 -1.52
N GLU A 68 -15.09 -11.18 -1.49
CA GLU A 68 -15.93 -11.24 -2.70
C GLU A 68 -15.42 -10.26 -3.77
N ILE A 69 -15.08 -9.03 -3.36
CA ILE A 69 -14.53 -8.02 -4.28
C ILE A 69 -13.21 -8.51 -4.88
N ALA A 70 -12.30 -9.00 -4.04
CA ALA A 70 -10.99 -9.46 -4.46
C ALA A 70 -11.08 -10.64 -5.44
N LEU A 71 -11.93 -11.63 -5.15
CA LEU A 71 -12.15 -12.80 -6.04
C LEU A 71 -12.74 -12.38 -7.38
N ASN A 72 -13.70 -11.44 -7.39
CA ASN A 72 -14.26 -10.91 -8.63
C ASN A 72 -13.19 -10.16 -9.46
N MET A 73 -12.29 -9.42 -8.83
CA MET A 73 -11.18 -8.76 -9.50
C MET A 73 -10.21 -9.77 -10.14
N ILE A 74 -9.84 -10.83 -9.41
CA ILE A 74 -8.97 -11.90 -9.91
C ILE A 74 -9.65 -12.64 -11.07
N ASN A 75 -10.94 -12.98 -10.95
CA ASN A 75 -11.70 -13.60 -12.03
C ASN A 75 -11.80 -12.69 -13.25
N GLY A 76 -11.74 -11.38 -13.07
CA GLY A 76 -11.68 -10.37 -14.14
C GLY A 76 -10.29 -10.17 -14.75
N GLY A 77 -9.27 -10.91 -14.29
CA GLY A 77 -7.92 -10.88 -14.85
C GLY A 77 -6.90 -10.04 -14.07
N ALA A 78 -7.20 -9.67 -12.81
CA ALA A 78 -6.20 -9.01 -11.96
C ALA A 78 -5.03 -9.96 -11.66
N SER A 79 -3.82 -9.48 -11.90
CA SER A 79 -2.57 -10.22 -11.63
C SER A 79 -2.08 -10.04 -10.20
N ALA A 80 -2.45 -8.92 -9.57
CA ALA A 80 -2.16 -8.60 -8.18
C ALA A 80 -3.28 -7.76 -7.57
N LEU A 81 -3.29 -7.67 -6.25
CA LEU A 81 -4.25 -6.87 -5.50
C LEU A 81 -3.55 -5.80 -4.68
N SER A 82 -4.16 -4.62 -4.60
CA SER A 82 -3.88 -3.57 -3.63
C SER A 82 -5.04 -3.52 -2.65
N VAL A 83 -4.77 -3.60 -1.35
CA VAL A 83 -5.83 -3.60 -0.32
C VAL A 83 -5.57 -2.49 0.67
N LEU A 84 -6.54 -1.56 0.81
CA LEU A 84 -6.44 -0.45 1.75
C LEU A 84 -6.45 -0.95 3.20
N THR A 85 -5.46 -0.49 3.99
CA THR A 85 -5.35 -0.80 5.42
C THR A 85 -5.51 0.44 6.30
N GLN A 86 -5.39 1.64 5.73
CA GLN A 86 -5.55 2.91 6.46
C GLN A 86 -7.03 3.16 6.83
N PRO A 87 -7.38 3.30 8.13
CA PRO A 87 -8.78 3.33 8.55
C PRO A 87 -9.47 4.68 8.35
N TYR A 88 -8.80 5.79 8.69
CA TYR A 88 -9.48 7.07 8.92
C TYR A 88 -9.97 7.84 7.69
N MET A 89 -9.45 7.61 6.52
CA MET A 89 -9.88 8.31 5.30
C MET A 89 -10.21 7.36 4.15
N PHE A 90 -9.91 6.08 4.36
CA PHE A 90 -10.05 5.08 3.30
C PHE A 90 -10.98 3.94 3.68
N ASP A 91 -11.45 3.91 4.94
CA ASP A 91 -12.24 2.82 5.52
C ASP A 91 -11.56 1.45 5.32
N GLY A 92 -10.21 1.47 5.35
CA GLY A 92 -9.37 0.28 5.23
C GLY A 92 -9.15 -0.42 6.58
N SER A 93 -8.61 -1.62 6.53
CA SER A 93 -8.24 -2.38 7.74
C SER A 93 -7.21 -3.47 7.43
N PRO A 94 -6.20 -3.68 8.29
CA PRO A 94 -5.35 -4.88 8.22
C PRO A 94 -6.16 -6.18 8.25
N GLU A 95 -7.30 -6.21 8.95
CA GLU A 95 -8.20 -7.37 8.96
C GLU A 95 -8.79 -7.68 7.58
N PHE A 96 -9.12 -6.65 6.79
CA PHE A 96 -9.60 -6.84 5.42
C PHE A 96 -8.52 -7.48 4.56
N PHE A 97 -7.29 -6.99 4.69
CA PHE A 97 -6.13 -7.57 4.02
C PHE A 97 -5.96 -9.05 4.38
N MET A 98 -5.98 -9.38 5.67
CA MET A 98 -5.83 -10.75 6.17
C MET A 98 -6.95 -11.68 5.66
N LYS A 99 -8.22 -11.21 5.64
CA LYS A 99 -9.34 -11.97 5.08
C LYS A 99 -9.08 -12.31 3.61
N VAL A 100 -8.66 -11.33 2.82
CA VAL A 100 -8.34 -11.53 1.40
C VAL A 100 -7.13 -12.46 1.26
N ARG A 101 -6.04 -12.24 2.03
CA ARG A 101 -4.81 -13.05 1.95
C ARG A 101 -5.06 -14.54 2.19
N LYS A 102 -5.96 -14.89 3.11
CA LYS A 102 -6.35 -16.29 3.38
C LYS A 102 -7.00 -16.98 2.18
N MET A 103 -7.57 -16.23 1.25
CA MET A 103 -8.38 -16.75 0.13
C MET A 103 -7.67 -16.69 -1.23
N VAL A 104 -6.59 -15.89 -1.35
CA VAL A 104 -5.93 -15.67 -2.64
C VAL A 104 -4.42 -15.96 -2.56
N LYS A 105 -3.81 -16.25 -3.71
CA LYS A 105 -2.37 -16.52 -3.81
C LYS A 105 -1.62 -15.53 -4.72
N VAL A 106 -2.32 -14.55 -5.29
CA VAL A 106 -1.67 -13.49 -6.08
C VAL A 106 -0.86 -12.55 -5.19
N PRO A 107 0.14 -11.84 -5.72
CA PRO A 107 0.84 -10.80 -4.97
C PRO A 107 -0.13 -9.76 -4.42
N MET A 108 0.11 -9.30 -3.19
CA MET A 108 -0.72 -8.29 -2.53
C MET A 108 0.12 -7.15 -1.97
N LEU A 109 -0.30 -5.93 -2.33
CA LEU A 109 0.25 -4.67 -1.81
C LEU A 109 -0.58 -4.21 -0.60
N MET A 110 0.08 -4.04 0.56
CA MET A 110 -0.50 -3.28 1.67
C MET A 110 -0.53 -1.80 1.29
N LYS A 111 -1.74 -1.30 0.99
CA LYS A 111 -1.95 0.09 0.58
C LYS A 111 -2.26 0.94 1.80
N ASP A 112 -1.26 1.60 2.30
CA ASP A 112 -1.35 2.46 3.49
C ASP A 112 -0.54 3.75 3.29
N ILE A 113 -0.62 4.65 4.25
CA ILE A 113 0.30 5.77 4.38
C ILE A 113 1.36 5.34 5.39
N THR A 114 2.40 4.69 4.91
CA THR A 114 3.46 4.13 5.78
C THR A 114 4.39 5.24 6.25
N VAL A 115 4.45 5.42 7.56
CA VAL A 115 5.22 6.48 8.24
C VAL A 115 6.12 5.95 9.35
N ASP A 116 6.01 4.67 9.69
CA ASP A 116 6.74 4.04 10.78
C ASP A 116 6.97 2.56 10.50
N ARG A 117 8.07 1.99 11.02
CA ARG A 117 8.42 0.57 10.91
C ARG A 117 7.37 -0.37 11.50
N ILE A 118 6.58 0.08 12.48
CA ILE A 118 5.44 -0.68 13.04
C ILE A 118 4.46 -1.11 11.93
N GLN A 119 4.22 -0.25 10.93
CA GLN A 119 3.36 -0.59 9.80
C GLN A 119 4.03 -1.62 8.87
N ILE A 120 5.35 -1.59 8.74
CA ILE A 120 6.11 -2.58 7.94
C ILE A 120 6.09 -3.94 8.66
N ASP A 121 6.24 -3.97 9.99
CA ASP A 121 6.07 -5.19 10.78
C ASP A 121 4.67 -5.76 10.62
N ALA A 122 3.65 -4.91 10.64
CA ALA A 122 2.27 -5.32 10.38
C ALA A 122 2.11 -5.88 8.96
N ALA A 123 2.69 -5.23 7.93
CA ALA A 123 2.67 -5.72 6.55
C ALA A 123 3.23 -7.14 6.46
N LYS A 124 4.36 -7.40 7.13
CA LYS A 124 4.94 -8.75 7.20
C LYS A 124 3.99 -9.74 7.84
N LYS A 125 3.40 -9.39 8.97
CA LYS A 125 2.50 -10.28 9.72
C LYS A 125 1.21 -10.59 8.96
N ILE A 126 0.61 -9.61 8.28
CA ILE A 126 -0.62 -9.83 7.51
C ILE A 126 -0.40 -10.61 6.20
N GLY A 127 0.86 -10.93 5.86
CA GLY A 127 1.22 -11.69 4.65
C GLY A 127 1.24 -10.83 3.38
N ALA A 128 1.63 -9.57 3.49
CA ALA A 128 1.86 -8.73 2.33
C ALA A 128 3.11 -9.19 1.55
N ASP A 129 3.09 -9.01 0.24
CA ASP A 129 4.24 -9.17 -0.62
C ASP A 129 4.95 -7.81 -0.77
N TYR A 130 4.17 -6.75 -0.85
CA TYR A 130 4.62 -5.36 -1.00
C TYR A 130 3.97 -4.45 0.03
N PHE A 131 4.68 -3.40 0.42
CA PHE A 131 4.11 -2.25 1.11
C PHE A 131 4.37 -0.96 0.34
N LEU A 132 3.57 0.08 0.62
CA LEU A 132 3.63 1.35 -0.06
C LEU A 132 4.46 2.37 0.72
N LEU A 133 5.32 3.09 0.00
CA LEU A 133 5.87 4.38 0.42
C LEU A 133 5.40 5.47 -0.55
N ILE A 134 5.25 6.69 -0.07
CA ILE A 134 4.85 7.85 -0.88
C ILE A 134 6.00 8.85 -0.88
N GLN A 135 6.65 9.07 -2.02
CA GLN A 135 7.85 9.88 -2.13
C GLN A 135 7.67 11.29 -1.55
N SER A 136 6.53 11.94 -1.84
CA SER A 136 6.26 13.30 -1.36
C SER A 136 6.25 13.44 0.16
N ILE A 137 5.96 12.39 0.93
CA ILE A 137 6.00 12.43 2.40
C ILE A 137 7.44 12.64 2.88
N PHE A 138 8.40 11.98 2.25
CA PHE A 138 9.83 12.08 2.57
C PHE A 138 10.43 13.38 2.02
N ASP A 139 10.12 13.76 0.78
CA ASP A 139 10.60 15.01 0.15
C ASP A 139 10.15 16.26 0.93
N ASN A 140 8.98 16.20 1.60
CA ASN A 140 8.49 17.27 2.47
C ASN A 140 8.97 17.16 3.92
N GLY A 141 9.82 16.21 4.26
CA GLY A 141 10.38 16.04 5.61
C GLY A 141 9.35 15.66 6.68
N LEU A 142 8.18 15.08 6.29
CA LEU A 142 7.14 14.64 7.22
C LEU A 142 7.50 13.31 7.88
N VAL A 143 8.31 12.51 7.20
CA VAL A 143 8.97 11.29 7.68
C VAL A 143 10.41 11.35 7.18
N ASN A 144 11.34 10.86 7.99
CA ASN A 144 12.76 10.85 7.64
C ASN A 144 13.14 9.50 7.03
N ASP A 145 14.22 9.53 6.22
CA ASP A 145 14.99 8.35 5.80
C ASP A 145 14.17 7.27 5.07
N ILE A 146 13.88 7.54 3.79
CA ILE A 146 13.18 6.60 2.92
C ILE A 146 14.00 5.31 2.72
N ASP A 147 15.32 5.42 2.60
CA ASP A 147 16.20 4.27 2.36
C ASP A 147 16.22 3.33 3.57
N ASP A 148 16.20 3.88 4.80
CA ASP A 148 16.08 3.10 6.02
C ASP A 148 14.76 2.31 6.09
N MET A 149 13.66 2.90 5.62
CA MET A 149 12.36 2.21 5.56
C MET A 149 12.35 1.09 4.52
N ILE A 150 13.00 1.32 3.36
CA ILE A 150 13.15 0.32 2.30
C ILE A 150 13.99 -0.84 2.80
N ASP A 151 15.19 -0.56 3.32
CA ASP A 151 16.12 -1.57 3.84
C ASP A 151 15.47 -2.39 4.96
N TYR A 152 14.70 -1.75 5.84
CA TYR A 152 13.97 -2.45 6.89
C TYR A 152 12.94 -3.43 6.30
N GLY A 153 12.19 -3.02 5.29
CA GLY A 153 11.23 -3.89 4.59
C GLY A 153 11.92 -5.06 3.89
N HIS A 154 13.02 -4.81 3.18
CA HIS A 154 13.81 -5.84 2.52
C HIS A 154 14.38 -6.86 3.51
N ASN A 155 14.86 -6.42 4.67
CA ASN A 155 15.35 -7.31 5.74
C ASN A 155 14.24 -8.22 6.30
N LEU A 156 12.98 -7.84 6.22
CA LEU A 156 11.83 -8.67 6.54
C LEU A 156 11.36 -9.56 5.37
N GLY A 157 12.00 -9.43 4.19
CA GLY A 157 11.60 -10.15 2.97
C GLY A 157 10.31 -9.61 2.34
N LEU A 158 10.02 -8.33 2.56
CA LEU A 158 8.99 -7.57 1.85
C LEU A 158 9.62 -6.85 0.66
N LYS A 159 8.82 -6.51 -0.34
CA LYS A 159 9.17 -5.61 -1.43
C LYS A 159 8.48 -4.27 -1.29
N VAL A 160 9.03 -3.25 -1.96
CA VAL A 160 8.60 -1.87 -1.80
C VAL A 160 8.08 -1.31 -3.12
N LEU A 161 6.86 -0.75 -3.08
CA LEU A 161 6.35 0.11 -4.14
C LEU A 161 6.40 1.56 -3.65
N ILE A 162 7.11 2.43 -4.38
CA ILE A 162 7.06 3.88 -4.14
C ILE A 162 6.08 4.54 -5.10
N GLU A 163 5.20 5.40 -4.56
CA GLU A 163 4.28 6.22 -5.33
C GLU A 163 4.85 7.63 -5.49
N ALA A 164 4.94 8.10 -6.74
CA ALA A 164 5.37 9.43 -7.14
C ALA A 164 4.27 10.18 -7.91
N HIS A 165 4.09 11.48 -7.66
CA HIS A 165 3.03 12.33 -8.25
C HIS A 165 3.59 13.38 -9.21
N THR A 166 4.88 13.69 -9.10
CA THR A 166 5.57 14.69 -9.91
C THR A 166 6.82 14.09 -10.56
N LYS A 167 7.32 14.77 -11.60
CA LYS A 167 8.57 14.36 -12.25
C LYS A 167 9.73 14.33 -11.25
N GLN A 168 9.82 15.32 -10.37
CA GLN A 168 10.88 15.38 -9.37
C GLN A 168 10.79 14.23 -8.37
N GLU A 169 9.59 13.92 -7.85
CA GLU A 169 9.38 12.76 -6.98
C GLU A 169 9.76 11.45 -7.67
N PHE A 170 9.43 11.30 -8.98
CA PHE A 170 9.83 10.13 -9.74
C PHE A 170 11.35 10.02 -9.87
N GLU A 171 12.04 11.13 -10.20
CA GLU A 171 13.50 11.16 -10.28
C GLU A 171 14.15 10.84 -8.93
N ASN A 172 13.60 11.35 -7.82
CA ASN A 172 14.06 11.02 -6.47
C ASN A 172 13.86 9.53 -6.17
N SER A 173 12.70 8.96 -6.49
CA SER A 173 12.40 7.53 -6.30
C SER A 173 13.35 6.63 -7.08
N CYS A 174 13.77 7.03 -8.30
CA CYS A 174 14.74 6.27 -9.11
C CYS A 174 16.13 6.16 -8.46
N ASN A 175 16.45 6.98 -7.48
CA ASN A 175 17.72 6.94 -6.75
C ASN A 175 17.65 6.03 -5.50
N THR A 176 16.50 5.42 -5.21
CA THR A 176 16.30 4.49 -4.10
C THR A 176 16.44 3.03 -4.56
N SER A 177 16.48 2.11 -3.59
CA SER A 177 16.47 0.66 -3.84
C SER A 177 15.07 0.04 -3.89
N ALA A 178 14.01 0.85 -4.13
CA ALA A 178 12.65 0.35 -4.25
C ALA A 178 12.48 -0.60 -5.45
N ASP A 179 11.63 -1.62 -5.28
CA ASP A 179 11.42 -2.66 -6.30
C ASP A 179 10.53 -2.16 -7.44
N ILE A 180 9.51 -1.35 -7.13
CA ILE A 180 8.58 -0.80 -8.12
C ILE A 180 8.36 0.69 -7.85
N ILE A 181 8.36 1.50 -8.92
CA ILE A 181 7.98 2.92 -8.87
C ILE A 181 6.67 3.10 -9.62
N GLY A 182 5.65 3.56 -8.90
CA GLY A 182 4.32 3.86 -9.44
C GLY A 182 4.13 5.36 -9.68
N ILE A 183 3.58 5.73 -10.82
CA ILE A 183 3.21 7.12 -11.12
C ILE A 183 1.71 7.30 -10.82
N ASN A 184 1.40 8.17 -9.85
CA ASN A 184 0.03 8.53 -9.54
C ASN A 184 -0.37 9.83 -10.23
N ASN A 185 -1.32 9.74 -11.17
CA ASN A 185 -1.81 10.88 -11.93
C ASN A 185 -2.73 11.84 -11.12
N ARG A 186 -3.09 11.49 -9.89
CA ARG A 186 -3.90 12.37 -9.03
C ARG A 186 -3.00 13.33 -8.28
N ASN A 187 -3.19 14.62 -8.49
CA ASN A 187 -2.48 15.64 -7.73
C ASN A 187 -3.07 15.73 -6.29
N LEU A 188 -2.21 15.48 -5.29
CA LEU A 188 -2.60 15.53 -3.87
C LEU A 188 -2.88 16.95 -3.36
N TYR A 189 -2.40 17.99 -4.06
CA TYR A 189 -2.57 19.38 -3.64
C TYR A 189 -3.85 20.04 -4.20
N THR A 190 -4.47 19.43 -5.22
CA THR A 190 -5.64 20.02 -5.93
C THR A 190 -6.89 19.14 -5.86
N MET A 191 -6.94 18.21 -4.92
CA MET A 191 -8.12 17.35 -4.71
C MET A 191 -9.38 18.11 -4.42
#